data_f1c10a27dce3ba515aaa15d5a2c511f5
#
_entry.id   f1c10a27dce3ba515aaa15d5a2c511f5
#
_cell.length_a   1.000
_cell.length_b   1.000
_cell.length_c   1.000
_cell.angle_alpha   90.00
_cell.angle_beta   90.00
_cell.angle_gamma   90.00
#
_symmetry.space_group_name_H-M   'P 1'
#
loop_
_entity.id
_entity.type
_entity.pdbx_description
1 polymer ?
#
loop_
_entity_poly.entity_id
_entity_poly.type
_entity_poly.pdbx_seq_one_letter_code
_entity_poly.pdbx_strand_id
1 'polypeptide(L)'
;MARSNRHLGARPVVRIATAGVALGVALMILASAIVQGFQHEVKQLVVGFDSHIQVAPSDPSADGLVWTPGMLDSLRRIPGVAQVALRHERAGILESPQALQGVVVRGVDSTSVLDRIEGGLLRGRLPEATTQGPRDVLIGEPLARAFDVDTGDKVTLYLVLGKEDIRPRPMKVAGIYQTGLQEFDQRQVWISAAQMQDAAARGAEAQIVLSDNDAGQPTRAVGQVFGRDPRGLGWRGRWAESEHGRRSLSLQGASRQDTHLWIAGMGALADTARLWWDNGQWQTSVSSGSHRQVADGYDVWTTSLADVPEVQESLFRTIPYDWSATRVDQQHPEMFSWLRMLDLNVEVIVGLMVLISIVNMTSALLIIMLERRAQVGLWKALGMTDQAVVRTFMWHATRILGQGFAVGNVIALSLIAIQSTWKCVPLDPEAYYVDAVPVLLDVPRMAGMELLAFGLCLVAMLLPALWSARIRPSRTLRMS
;
A
#
# COMPACT_ATOMS: atom_id res chain seq x y z
N MET A 1 55.82 -24.20 45.47
CA MET A 1 54.48 -23.62 45.35
C MET A 1 54.47 -22.46 44.33
N ALA A 2 54.47 -22.77 43.00
CA ALA A 2 54.37 -21.75 41.95
C ALA A 2 53.92 -22.41 40.61
N ARG A 3 52.86 -23.20 40.63
CA ARG A 3 52.35 -23.88 39.39
C ARG A 3 50.88 -23.67 39.06
N SER A 4 50.20 -22.72 39.68
CA SER A 4 48.74 -22.62 39.52
C SER A 4 48.21 -21.42 38.75
N ASN A 5 49.03 -20.42 38.32
CA ASN A 5 48.48 -19.15 37.78
C ASN A 5 48.64 -18.93 36.27
N ARG A 6 49.19 -19.90 35.51
CA ARG A 6 49.39 -19.70 34.03
C ARG A 6 48.19 -20.04 33.12
N HIS A 7 47.08 -20.55 33.71
CA HIS A 7 45.88 -20.86 32.90
C HIS A 7 44.79 -19.78 32.97
N LEU A 8 45.00 -18.68 33.67
CA LEU A 8 43.99 -17.64 33.90
C LEU A 8 43.89 -16.64 32.73
N GLY A 9 44.92 -16.46 31.89
CA GLY A 9 44.99 -15.41 30.87
C GLY A 9 44.09 -15.65 29.65
N ALA A 10 44.06 -16.85 29.11
CA ALA A 10 43.28 -17.15 27.89
C ALA A 10 41.76 -17.17 28.07
N ARG A 11 41.28 -17.54 29.25
CA ARG A 11 39.82 -17.67 29.52
C ARG A 11 39.08 -16.33 29.47
N PRO A 12 39.56 -15.22 30.04
CA PRO A 12 38.86 -13.93 29.94
C PRO A 12 38.86 -13.38 28.53
N VAL A 13 39.94 -13.53 27.76
CA VAL A 13 40.01 -13.07 26.36
C VAL A 13 39.01 -13.80 25.47
N VAL A 14 38.92 -15.12 25.62
CA VAL A 14 37.92 -15.94 24.89
C VAL A 14 36.48 -15.50 25.24
N ARG A 15 36.19 -15.27 26.52
CA ARG A 15 34.87 -14.81 26.97
C ARG A 15 34.51 -13.43 26.39
N ILE A 16 35.45 -12.49 26.40
CA ILE A 16 35.23 -11.16 25.82
C ILE A 16 34.98 -11.27 24.31
N ALA A 17 35.78 -12.08 23.61
CA ALA A 17 35.57 -12.30 22.16
C ALA A 17 34.23 -12.93 21.87
N THR A 18 33.84 -13.99 22.60
CA THR A 18 32.53 -14.65 22.47
C THR A 18 31.40 -13.66 22.76
N ALA A 19 31.53 -12.84 23.83
CA ALA A 19 30.54 -11.83 24.16
C ALA A 19 30.40 -10.75 23.08
N GLY A 20 31.52 -10.30 22.51
CA GLY A 20 31.52 -9.33 21.41
C GLY A 20 30.85 -9.87 20.15
N VAL A 21 31.13 -11.12 19.79
CA VAL A 21 30.42 -11.79 18.69
C VAL A 21 28.92 -11.97 18.98
N ALA A 22 28.59 -12.43 20.21
CA ALA A 22 27.21 -12.61 20.62
C ALA A 22 26.41 -11.32 20.56
N LEU A 23 27.00 -10.20 21.02
CA LEU A 23 26.36 -8.89 20.95
C LEU A 23 26.17 -8.45 19.49
N GLY A 24 27.18 -8.65 18.64
CA GLY A 24 27.10 -8.31 17.20
C GLY A 24 25.99 -9.09 16.49
N VAL A 25 25.90 -10.41 16.74
CA VAL A 25 24.85 -11.26 16.18
C VAL A 25 23.49 -10.86 16.72
N ALA A 26 23.37 -10.61 18.03
CA ALA A 26 22.09 -10.20 18.62
C ALA A 26 21.59 -8.87 18.04
N LEU A 27 22.46 -7.88 17.87
CA LEU A 27 22.09 -6.60 17.25
C LEU A 27 21.73 -6.74 15.78
N MET A 28 22.43 -7.58 15.03
CA MET A 28 22.15 -7.87 13.63
C MET A 28 20.74 -8.46 13.45
N ILE A 29 20.40 -9.45 14.26
CA ILE A 29 19.07 -10.10 14.23
C ILE A 29 17.97 -9.11 14.66
N LEU A 30 18.19 -8.37 15.75
CA LEU A 30 17.24 -7.38 16.24
C LEU A 30 16.98 -6.27 15.23
N ALA A 31 18.03 -5.69 14.64
CA ALA A 31 17.90 -4.65 13.63
C ALA A 31 17.10 -5.14 12.41
N SER A 32 17.41 -6.35 11.94
CA SER A 32 16.68 -6.97 10.84
C SER A 32 15.20 -7.24 11.18
N ALA A 33 14.93 -7.80 12.36
CA ALA A 33 13.57 -8.11 12.79
C ALA A 33 12.69 -6.86 13.00
N ILE A 34 13.27 -5.79 13.55
CA ILE A 34 12.57 -4.51 13.76
C ILE A 34 12.22 -3.88 12.40
N VAL A 35 13.19 -3.79 11.48
CA VAL A 35 12.94 -3.15 10.18
C VAL A 35 11.96 -3.96 9.35
N GLN A 36 12.06 -5.29 9.34
CA GLN A 36 11.09 -6.14 8.65
C GLN A 36 9.69 -6.04 9.27
N GLY A 37 9.61 -6.02 10.60
CA GLY A 37 8.35 -5.81 11.31
C GLY A 37 7.73 -4.48 10.95
N PHE A 38 8.51 -3.41 10.98
CA PHE A 38 8.06 -2.07 10.62
C PHE A 38 7.58 -1.98 9.15
N GLN A 39 8.36 -2.50 8.21
CA GLN A 39 7.97 -2.55 6.80
C GLN A 39 6.68 -3.35 6.57
N HIS A 40 6.53 -4.45 7.30
CA HIS A 40 5.34 -5.29 7.20
C HIS A 40 4.10 -4.56 7.69
N GLU A 41 4.15 -3.97 8.89
CA GLU A 41 3.04 -3.22 9.48
C GLU A 41 2.63 -2.02 8.61
N VAL A 42 3.62 -1.20 8.18
CA VAL A 42 3.33 -0.05 7.31
C VAL A 42 2.72 -0.49 5.98
N LYS A 43 3.26 -1.56 5.35
CA LYS A 43 2.66 -2.11 4.13
C LYS A 43 1.23 -2.61 4.36
N GLN A 44 0.97 -3.28 5.49
CA GLN A 44 -0.38 -3.74 5.82
C GLN A 44 -1.35 -2.60 6.06
N LEU A 45 -0.91 -1.52 6.72
CA LEU A 45 -1.74 -0.32 6.91
C LEU A 45 -2.13 0.30 5.56
N VAL A 46 -1.15 0.54 4.67
CA VAL A 46 -1.42 1.11 3.34
C VAL A 46 -2.41 0.24 2.55
N VAL A 47 -2.13 -1.05 2.49
CA VAL A 47 -2.92 -2.02 1.73
C VAL A 47 -4.27 -2.32 2.38
N GLY A 48 -4.40 -2.14 3.69
CA GLY A 48 -5.65 -2.32 4.42
C GLY A 48 -6.72 -1.31 4.01
N PHE A 49 -6.31 -0.08 3.69
CA PHE A 49 -7.21 1.03 3.34
C PHE A 49 -7.23 1.37 1.86
N ASP A 50 -6.12 1.18 1.13
CA ASP A 50 -6.12 1.37 -0.33
C ASP A 50 -6.16 0.03 -1.06
N SER A 51 -6.52 0.06 -2.34
CA SER A 51 -6.55 -1.13 -3.18
C SER A 51 -5.14 -1.57 -3.57
N HIS A 52 -4.94 -2.86 -3.74
CA HIS A 52 -3.65 -3.41 -4.18
C HIS A 52 -3.32 -3.01 -5.61
N ILE A 53 -4.34 -2.94 -6.48
CA ILE A 53 -4.23 -2.50 -7.87
C ILE A 53 -5.41 -1.61 -8.18
N GLN A 54 -5.15 -0.47 -8.80
CA GLN A 54 -6.17 0.43 -9.33
C GLN A 54 -6.22 0.31 -10.84
N VAL A 55 -7.40 0.05 -11.37
CA VAL A 55 -7.67 0.04 -12.81
C VAL A 55 -8.42 1.31 -13.16
N ALA A 56 -7.83 2.13 -14.04
CA ALA A 56 -8.38 3.42 -14.42
C ALA A 56 -8.07 3.73 -15.90
N PRO A 57 -8.74 4.71 -16.53
CA PRO A 57 -8.35 5.19 -17.85
C PRO A 57 -6.89 5.65 -17.87
N SER A 58 -6.16 5.33 -18.95
CA SER A 58 -4.76 5.76 -19.13
C SER A 58 -4.63 7.27 -19.35
N ASP A 59 -5.68 7.90 -19.88
CA ASP A 59 -5.76 9.35 -20.02
C ASP A 59 -6.29 10.00 -18.73
N PRO A 60 -5.47 10.78 -18.01
CA PRO A 60 -5.91 11.45 -16.78
C PRO A 60 -7.02 12.50 -17.01
N SER A 61 -7.21 12.96 -18.26
CA SER A 61 -8.26 13.92 -18.63
C SER A 61 -9.61 13.24 -18.93
N ALA A 62 -9.66 11.91 -18.95
CA ALA A 62 -10.89 11.17 -19.15
C ALA A 62 -11.86 11.39 -17.99
N ASP A 63 -13.13 11.63 -18.31
CA ASP A 63 -14.20 11.84 -17.32
C ASP A 63 -14.64 10.52 -16.61
N GLY A 64 -13.75 9.54 -16.54
CA GLY A 64 -13.97 8.22 -15.97
C GLY A 64 -14.26 7.16 -17.04
N LEU A 65 -14.73 6.01 -16.61
CA LEU A 65 -15.08 4.87 -17.46
C LEU A 65 -16.55 4.49 -17.28
N VAL A 66 -17.13 3.94 -18.33
CA VAL A 66 -18.46 3.30 -18.24
C VAL A 66 -18.27 1.88 -17.74
N TRP A 67 -18.73 1.62 -16.53
CA TRP A 67 -18.65 0.29 -15.96
C TRP A 67 -19.83 -0.60 -16.43
N THR A 68 -19.58 -1.88 -16.55
CA THR A 68 -20.58 -2.88 -16.87
C THR A 68 -20.50 -4.06 -15.89
N PRO A 69 -21.64 -4.70 -15.55
CA PRO A 69 -21.61 -5.90 -14.71
C PRO A 69 -20.70 -7.00 -15.28
N GLY A 70 -20.68 -7.17 -16.61
CA GLY A 70 -19.83 -8.15 -17.28
C GLY A 70 -18.33 -7.90 -17.09
N MET A 71 -17.89 -6.63 -17.09
CA MET A 71 -16.50 -6.29 -16.81
C MET A 71 -16.16 -6.58 -15.34
N LEU A 72 -17.01 -6.16 -14.41
CA LEU A 72 -16.83 -6.43 -12.99
C LEU A 72 -16.69 -7.94 -12.70
N ASP A 73 -17.55 -8.76 -13.33
CA ASP A 73 -17.50 -10.22 -13.21
C ASP A 73 -16.23 -10.81 -13.85
N SER A 74 -15.78 -10.24 -14.97
CA SER A 74 -14.54 -10.67 -15.63
C SER A 74 -13.32 -10.42 -14.74
N LEU A 75 -13.24 -9.25 -14.11
CA LEU A 75 -12.18 -8.91 -13.17
C LEU A 75 -12.19 -9.81 -11.92
N ARG A 76 -13.37 -10.12 -11.39
CA ARG A 76 -13.52 -11.03 -10.23
C ARG A 76 -13.10 -12.47 -10.50
N ARG A 77 -13.14 -12.91 -11.76
CA ARG A 77 -12.75 -14.28 -12.16
C ARG A 77 -11.24 -14.48 -12.33
N ILE A 78 -10.46 -13.40 -12.30
CA ILE A 78 -9.01 -13.49 -12.41
C ILE A 78 -8.45 -14.23 -11.18
N PRO A 79 -7.65 -15.29 -11.37
CA PRO A 79 -7.03 -16.00 -10.25
C PRO A 79 -6.19 -15.05 -9.39
N GLY A 80 -6.28 -15.17 -8.06
CA GLY A 80 -5.59 -14.29 -7.12
C GLY A 80 -6.34 -12.99 -6.79
N VAL A 81 -7.46 -12.68 -7.45
CA VAL A 81 -8.34 -11.56 -7.08
C VAL A 81 -9.24 -11.98 -5.94
N ALA A 82 -9.18 -11.28 -4.82
CA ALA A 82 -10.06 -11.48 -3.67
C ALA A 82 -11.34 -10.66 -3.77
N GLN A 83 -11.22 -9.41 -4.23
CA GLN A 83 -12.33 -8.46 -4.28
C GLN A 83 -12.12 -7.43 -5.38
N VAL A 84 -13.22 -6.98 -5.98
CA VAL A 84 -13.26 -5.83 -6.90
C VAL A 84 -14.41 -4.93 -6.50
N ALA A 85 -14.14 -3.62 -6.38
CA ALA A 85 -15.14 -2.59 -6.14
C ALA A 85 -15.03 -1.46 -7.18
N LEU A 86 -16.12 -0.72 -7.36
CA LEU A 86 -16.10 0.50 -8.17
C LEU A 86 -15.38 1.61 -7.41
N ARG A 87 -14.55 2.35 -8.13
CA ARG A 87 -13.84 3.52 -7.60
C ARG A 87 -14.55 4.79 -7.99
N HIS A 88 -14.88 5.58 -7.01
CA HIS A 88 -15.39 6.94 -7.17
C HIS A 88 -14.49 7.88 -6.38
N GLU A 89 -13.76 8.76 -7.06
CA GLU A 89 -12.80 9.65 -6.42
C GLU A 89 -12.81 11.03 -7.07
N ARG A 90 -12.78 12.08 -6.25
CA ARG A 90 -12.71 13.47 -6.71
C ARG A 90 -11.85 14.29 -5.76
N ALA A 91 -11.13 15.26 -6.33
CA ALA A 91 -10.57 16.32 -5.54
C ALA A 91 -11.71 17.19 -4.98
N GLY A 92 -11.54 17.64 -3.76
CA GLY A 92 -12.47 18.53 -3.09
C GLY A 92 -11.76 19.47 -2.14
N ILE A 93 -12.54 20.42 -1.61
CA ILE A 93 -12.12 21.32 -0.54
C ILE A 93 -13.14 21.16 0.58
N LEU A 94 -12.68 20.86 1.77
CA LEU A 94 -13.51 20.84 2.96
C LEU A 94 -13.34 22.16 3.71
N GLU A 95 -14.43 22.76 4.11
CA GLU A 95 -14.48 24.04 4.83
C GLU A 95 -15.28 23.90 6.12
N SER A 96 -14.74 24.44 7.20
CA SER A 96 -15.44 24.72 8.45
C SER A 96 -15.29 26.20 8.78
N PRO A 97 -15.97 26.75 9.82
CA PRO A 97 -15.75 28.12 10.26
C PRO A 97 -14.30 28.44 10.67
N GLN A 98 -13.50 27.41 11.01
CA GLN A 98 -12.15 27.55 11.55
C GLN A 98 -11.06 27.25 10.52
N ALA A 99 -11.32 26.38 9.53
CA ALA A 99 -10.30 25.89 8.62
C ALA A 99 -10.85 25.58 7.22
N LEU A 100 -9.92 25.57 6.24
CA LEU A 100 -10.16 25.19 4.86
C LEU A 100 -9.00 24.31 4.39
N GLN A 101 -9.30 23.11 3.86
CA GLN A 101 -8.28 22.18 3.41
C GLN A 101 -8.69 21.43 2.15
N GLY A 102 -7.72 21.20 1.26
CA GLY A 102 -7.88 20.32 0.10
C GLY A 102 -7.94 18.87 0.54
N VAL A 103 -8.96 18.15 0.06
CA VAL A 103 -9.21 16.74 0.38
C VAL A 103 -9.44 15.91 -0.88
N VAL A 104 -9.21 14.61 -0.75
CA VAL A 104 -9.63 13.61 -1.72
C VAL A 104 -10.93 13.00 -1.21
N VAL A 105 -11.98 13.17 -1.99
CA VAL A 105 -13.32 12.65 -1.66
C VAL A 105 -13.49 11.30 -2.32
N ARG A 106 -13.72 10.26 -1.53
CA ARG A 106 -14.00 8.90 -2.00
C ARG A 106 -15.46 8.54 -1.80
N GLY A 107 -16.07 7.99 -2.85
CA GLY A 107 -17.44 7.46 -2.80
C GLY A 107 -17.43 5.96 -2.53
N VAL A 108 -18.16 5.52 -1.51
CA VAL A 108 -18.27 4.10 -1.14
C VAL A 108 -19.63 3.56 -1.51
N ASP A 109 -19.67 2.43 -2.22
CA ASP A 109 -20.91 1.77 -2.68
C ASP A 109 -21.08 0.35 -2.12
N SER A 110 -20.00 -0.27 -1.63
CA SER A 110 -20.00 -1.65 -1.19
C SER A 110 -19.80 -1.80 0.32
N THR A 111 -20.55 -2.72 0.92
CA THR A 111 -20.42 -3.08 2.34
C THR A 111 -18.99 -3.52 2.68
N SER A 112 -18.30 -4.21 1.77
CA SER A 112 -16.97 -4.73 1.99
C SER A 112 -15.85 -3.68 2.08
N VAL A 113 -16.02 -2.50 1.45
CA VAL A 113 -15.13 -1.35 1.65
C VAL A 113 -15.48 -0.65 2.96
N LEU A 114 -16.78 -0.55 3.27
CA LEU A 114 -17.25 0.00 4.53
C LEU A 114 -16.76 -0.82 5.73
N ASP A 115 -16.77 -2.16 5.64
CA ASP A 115 -16.29 -3.05 6.70
C ASP A 115 -14.80 -2.81 7.05
N ARG A 116 -13.98 -2.43 6.05
CA ARG A 116 -12.57 -2.07 6.26
C ARG A 116 -12.41 -0.74 7.01
N ILE A 117 -13.27 0.23 6.69
CA ILE A 117 -13.29 1.54 7.34
C ILE A 117 -13.90 1.43 8.74
N GLU A 118 -14.87 0.53 8.93
CA GLU A 118 -15.53 0.29 10.21
C GLU A 118 -14.54 -0.11 11.31
N GLY A 119 -13.52 -0.90 10.95
CA GLY A 119 -12.44 -1.28 11.87
C GLY A 119 -11.62 -0.10 12.41
N GLY A 120 -11.62 1.04 11.70
CA GLY A 120 -10.96 2.28 12.11
C GLY A 120 -11.93 3.37 12.60
N LEU A 121 -13.23 3.10 12.73
CA LEU A 121 -14.22 4.08 13.18
C LEU A 121 -14.03 4.36 14.67
N LEU A 122 -13.71 5.61 15.00
CA LEU A 122 -13.55 6.04 16.39
C LEU A 122 -14.86 6.50 17.01
N ARG A 123 -15.67 7.26 16.25
CA ARG A 123 -16.93 7.87 16.73
C ARG A 123 -17.94 7.95 15.58
N GLY A 124 -19.22 7.88 15.92
CA GLY A 124 -20.32 8.08 14.98
C GLY A 124 -20.68 6.81 14.20
N ARG A 125 -21.05 6.96 12.93
CA ARG A 125 -21.49 5.90 12.04
C ARG A 125 -20.94 6.08 10.63
N LEU A 126 -20.99 5.01 9.84
CA LEU A 126 -20.65 5.07 8.42
C LEU A 126 -21.71 5.84 7.62
N PRO A 127 -21.35 6.46 6.48
CA PRO A 127 -22.29 7.16 5.62
C PRO A 127 -23.29 6.17 5.01
N GLU A 128 -24.56 6.53 5.01
CA GLU A 128 -25.61 5.70 4.41
C GLU A 128 -25.53 5.73 2.89
N ALA A 129 -25.70 4.56 2.26
CA ALA A 129 -25.67 4.40 0.80
C ALA A 129 -27.00 4.86 0.15
N THR A 130 -27.50 6.05 0.50
CA THR A 130 -28.76 6.58 -0.01
C THR A 130 -28.58 7.97 -0.63
N THR A 131 -29.31 8.22 -1.73
CA THR A 131 -29.38 9.55 -2.36
C THR A 131 -30.40 10.48 -1.68
N GLN A 132 -31.37 9.92 -0.98
CA GLN A 132 -32.51 10.68 -0.37
C GLN A 132 -32.28 10.97 1.13
N GLY A 133 -31.21 10.45 1.72
CA GLY A 133 -30.85 10.66 3.12
C GLY A 133 -30.06 11.94 3.38
N PRO A 134 -29.67 12.16 4.64
CA PRO A 134 -28.78 13.26 4.99
C PRO A 134 -27.46 13.12 4.21
N ARG A 135 -26.90 14.25 3.81
CA ARG A 135 -25.58 14.28 3.15
C ARG A 135 -24.51 14.08 4.20
N ASP A 136 -24.16 12.82 4.38
CA ASP A 136 -23.19 12.38 5.37
C ASP A 136 -21.77 12.39 4.81
N VAL A 137 -20.82 12.80 5.64
CA VAL A 137 -19.38 12.70 5.37
C VAL A 137 -18.68 12.05 6.55
N LEU A 138 -17.74 11.16 6.27
CA LEU A 138 -16.83 10.58 7.23
C LEU A 138 -15.47 11.25 7.07
N ILE A 139 -14.88 11.73 8.17
CA ILE A 139 -13.62 12.48 8.17
C ILE A 139 -12.60 11.81 9.09
N GLY A 140 -11.32 11.99 8.78
CA GLY A 140 -10.23 11.48 9.62
C GLY A 140 -10.09 12.29 10.92
N GLU A 141 -9.64 11.64 11.99
CA GLU A 141 -9.45 12.27 13.31
C GLU A 141 -8.51 13.50 13.28
N PRO A 142 -7.35 13.48 12.55
CA PRO A 142 -6.52 14.68 12.43
C PRO A 142 -7.25 15.85 11.76
N LEU A 143 -8.11 15.55 10.79
CA LEU A 143 -8.91 16.55 10.08
C LEU A 143 -10.00 17.11 11.00
N ALA A 144 -10.67 16.24 11.77
CA ALA A 144 -11.68 16.65 12.75
C ALA A 144 -11.11 17.59 13.81
N ARG A 145 -9.92 17.30 14.33
CA ARG A 145 -9.19 18.17 15.27
C ARG A 145 -8.82 19.51 14.66
N ALA A 146 -8.28 19.50 13.41
CA ALA A 146 -7.87 20.73 12.73
C ALA A 146 -9.05 21.66 12.43
N PHE A 147 -10.23 21.09 12.20
CA PHE A 147 -11.47 21.81 11.88
C PHE A 147 -12.32 22.14 13.10
N ASP A 148 -11.94 21.64 14.28
CA ASP A 148 -12.69 21.76 15.54
C ASP A 148 -14.15 21.31 15.39
N VAL A 149 -14.34 20.12 14.79
CA VAL A 149 -15.66 19.54 14.52
C VAL A 149 -15.78 18.13 15.10
N ASP A 150 -16.98 17.77 15.51
CA ASP A 150 -17.31 16.43 15.99
C ASP A 150 -18.52 15.85 15.22
N THR A 151 -18.89 14.61 15.54
CA THR A 151 -20.03 13.92 14.93
C THR A 151 -21.32 14.71 15.11
N GLY A 152 -22.00 14.95 14.00
CA GLY A 152 -23.23 15.74 13.98
C GLY A 152 -23.05 17.17 13.48
N ASP A 153 -21.82 17.69 13.48
CA ASP A 153 -21.54 19.05 13.02
C ASP A 153 -21.67 19.19 11.51
N LYS A 154 -21.80 20.43 11.05
CA LYS A 154 -21.94 20.75 9.64
C LYS A 154 -20.63 21.27 9.08
N VAL A 155 -20.23 20.75 7.93
CA VAL A 155 -19.09 21.20 7.12
C VAL A 155 -19.55 21.44 5.70
N THR A 156 -18.83 22.26 4.94
CA THR A 156 -19.11 22.46 3.52
C THR A 156 -18.07 21.75 2.70
N LEU A 157 -18.52 20.85 1.83
CA LEU A 157 -17.67 20.15 0.88
C LEU A 157 -17.82 20.78 -0.51
N TYR A 158 -16.74 21.28 -1.06
CA TYR A 158 -16.66 21.75 -2.43
C TYR A 158 -16.04 20.65 -3.30
N LEU A 159 -16.83 20.09 -4.20
CA LEU A 159 -16.33 19.10 -5.17
C LEU A 159 -15.81 19.83 -6.40
N VAL A 160 -14.57 19.51 -6.79
CA VAL A 160 -13.93 20.00 -8.00
C VAL A 160 -14.34 19.10 -9.15
N LEU A 161 -15.31 19.56 -9.95
CA LEU A 161 -15.88 18.78 -11.06
C LEU A 161 -15.26 19.13 -12.41
N GLY A 162 -14.41 20.15 -12.49
CA GLY A 162 -13.71 20.66 -13.67
C GLY A 162 -13.06 22.00 -13.37
N LYS A 163 -12.44 22.62 -14.37
CA LYS A 163 -11.67 23.87 -14.18
C LYS A 163 -12.47 25.03 -13.59
N GLU A 164 -13.79 25.08 -13.79
CA GLU A 164 -14.63 26.20 -13.38
C GLU A 164 -15.90 25.76 -12.61
N ASP A 165 -16.10 24.46 -12.38
CA ASP A 165 -17.31 23.97 -11.72
C ASP A 165 -16.98 23.45 -10.31
N ILE A 166 -17.06 24.34 -9.36
CA ILE A 166 -16.90 24.06 -7.94
C ILE A 166 -18.26 24.26 -7.26
N ARG A 167 -18.84 23.19 -6.73
CA ARG A 167 -20.17 23.26 -6.12
C ARG A 167 -20.11 23.02 -4.63
N PRO A 168 -20.54 24.01 -3.83
CA PRO A 168 -20.64 23.83 -2.37
C PRO A 168 -21.76 22.85 -2.03
N ARG A 169 -21.48 21.93 -1.14
CA ARG A 169 -22.45 21.00 -0.58
C ARG A 169 -22.35 20.98 0.92
N PRO A 170 -23.40 21.42 1.62
CA PRO A 170 -23.43 21.26 3.08
C PRO A 170 -23.53 19.77 3.40
N MET A 171 -22.61 19.29 4.23
CA MET A 171 -22.50 17.93 4.69
C MET A 171 -22.62 17.86 6.20
N LYS A 172 -23.06 16.73 6.74
CA LYS A 172 -23.06 16.44 8.16
C LYS A 172 -21.98 15.43 8.47
N VAL A 173 -21.15 15.67 9.47
CA VAL A 173 -20.14 14.70 9.93
C VAL A 173 -20.88 13.53 10.56
N ALA A 174 -20.92 12.39 9.85
CA ALA A 174 -21.57 11.17 10.31
C ALA A 174 -20.70 10.38 11.26
N GLY A 175 -19.38 10.41 11.04
CA GLY A 175 -18.42 9.72 11.88
C GLY A 175 -17.01 10.24 11.68
N ILE A 176 -16.13 9.83 12.57
CA ILE A 176 -14.71 10.15 12.59
C ILE A 176 -13.95 8.85 12.63
N TYR A 177 -12.99 8.68 11.73
CA TYR A 177 -12.20 7.48 11.59
C TYR A 177 -10.70 7.77 11.75
N GLN A 178 -9.94 6.71 12.01
CA GLN A 178 -8.48 6.73 12.05
C GLN A 178 -7.95 5.45 11.42
N THR A 179 -7.09 5.61 10.40
CA THR A 179 -6.46 4.48 9.71
C THR A 179 -5.10 4.13 10.30
N GLY A 180 -4.52 5.04 11.07
CA GLY A 180 -3.12 4.98 11.51
C GLY A 180 -2.15 5.60 10.50
N LEU A 181 -2.60 5.97 9.31
CA LEU A 181 -1.82 6.69 8.30
C LEU A 181 -2.22 8.16 8.30
N GLN A 182 -1.44 9.00 8.98
CA GLN A 182 -1.77 10.40 9.18
C GLN A 182 -2.00 11.16 7.87
N GLU A 183 -1.22 10.87 6.82
CA GLU A 183 -1.38 11.51 5.50
C GLU A 183 -2.73 11.18 4.85
N PHE A 184 -3.25 9.96 5.03
CA PHE A 184 -4.56 9.55 4.55
C PHE A 184 -5.66 10.21 5.38
N ASP A 185 -5.55 10.12 6.71
CA ASP A 185 -6.53 10.65 7.64
C ASP A 185 -6.69 12.17 7.55
N GLN A 186 -5.62 12.88 7.15
CA GLN A 186 -5.66 14.34 6.92
C GLN A 186 -6.24 14.74 5.57
N ARG A 187 -6.23 13.86 4.57
CA ARG A 187 -6.57 14.23 3.18
C ARG A 187 -7.77 13.50 2.62
N GLN A 188 -8.13 12.33 3.14
CA GLN A 188 -9.25 11.56 2.63
C GLN A 188 -10.52 11.80 3.42
N VAL A 189 -11.62 11.98 2.70
CA VAL A 189 -12.97 12.01 3.24
C VAL A 189 -13.86 11.05 2.46
N TRP A 190 -14.79 10.42 3.16
CA TRP A 190 -15.63 9.39 2.55
C TRP A 190 -17.08 9.84 2.54
N ILE A 191 -17.74 9.66 1.41
CA ILE A 191 -19.17 9.88 1.24
C ILE A 191 -19.80 8.66 0.57
N SER A 192 -21.11 8.58 0.52
CA SER A 192 -21.79 7.54 -0.26
C SER A 192 -21.48 7.70 -1.77
N ALA A 193 -21.23 6.59 -2.47
CA ALA A 193 -21.04 6.59 -3.91
C ALA A 193 -22.25 7.19 -4.66
N ALA A 194 -23.46 6.93 -4.17
CA ALA A 194 -24.67 7.52 -4.71
C ALA A 194 -24.66 9.05 -4.62
N GLN A 195 -24.21 9.62 -3.49
CA GLN A 195 -24.05 11.07 -3.34
C GLN A 195 -22.94 11.63 -4.23
N MET A 196 -21.85 10.87 -4.41
CA MET A 196 -20.76 11.24 -5.32
C MET A 196 -21.23 11.26 -6.76
N GLN A 197 -21.95 10.24 -7.20
CA GLN A 197 -22.50 10.15 -8.56
C GLN A 197 -23.50 11.28 -8.85
N ASP A 198 -24.43 11.54 -7.90
CA ASP A 198 -25.35 12.68 -7.98
C ASP A 198 -24.62 14.03 -8.03
N ALA A 199 -23.55 14.16 -7.24
CA ALA A 199 -22.73 15.35 -7.23
C ALA A 199 -21.97 15.56 -8.53
N ALA A 200 -21.35 14.49 -9.06
CA ALA A 200 -20.55 14.54 -10.28
C ALA A 200 -21.42 14.70 -11.52
N ALA A 201 -22.66 14.22 -11.50
CA ALA A 201 -23.63 14.27 -12.61
C ALA A 201 -22.99 13.93 -13.96
N ARG A 202 -22.18 12.87 -13.99
CA ARG A 202 -21.41 12.44 -15.16
C ARG A 202 -22.27 11.73 -16.18
N GLY A 203 -21.89 11.85 -17.44
CA GLY A 203 -22.65 11.33 -18.56
C GLY A 203 -23.91 12.14 -18.81
N ALA A 204 -24.75 11.62 -19.64
CA ALA A 204 -26.02 12.23 -20.01
C ALA A 204 -27.16 11.23 -19.85
N GLU A 205 -28.26 11.65 -19.30
CA GLU A 205 -29.51 10.88 -19.31
C GLU A 205 -30.49 11.55 -20.24
N ALA A 206 -30.90 10.83 -21.28
CA ALA A 206 -31.83 11.31 -22.26
C ALA A 206 -33.26 11.03 -21.80
N GLN A 207 -34.07 12.06 -21.74
CA GLN A 207 -35.50 11.94 -21.46
C GLN A 207 -36.32 12.69 -22.51
N ILE A 208 -37.45 12.15 -22.87
CA ILE A 208 -38.42 12.81 -23.76
C ILE A 208 -39.67 13.11 -22.95
N VAL A 209 -40.04 14.37 -22.92
CA VAL A 209 -41.29 14.84 -22.34
C VAL A 209 -42.23 15.25 -23.46
N LEU A 210 -43.41 14.71 -23.44
CA LEU A 210 -44.47 15.10 -24.39
C LEU A 210 -45.19 16.32 -23.83
N SER A 211 -45.37 17.34 -24.66
CA SER A 211 -46.12 18.54 -24.34
C SER A 211 -47.47 18.49 -25.10
N ASP A 212 -48.55 18.55 -24.34
CA ASP A 212 -49.91 18.46 -24.89
C ASP A 212 -50.43 19.86 -25.26
N ASN A 213 -51.43 19.87 -26.16
CA ASN A 213 -52.23 21.06 -26.39
C ASN A 213 -53.38 21.18 -25.38
N ASP A 214 -54.16 22.26 -25.46
CA ASP A 214 -55.31 22.50 -24.57
C ASP A 214 -56.40 21.39 -24.68
N ALA A 215 -56.33 20.54 -25.71
CA ALA A 215 -57.20 19.40 -25.89
C ALA A 215 -56.59 18.06 -25.40
N GLY A 216 -55.47 18.10 -24.69
CA GLY A 216 -54.78 16.92 -24.12
C GLY A 216 -54.11 16.00 -25.15
N GLN A 217 -53.87 16.51 -26.38
CA GLN A 217 -53.16 15.73 -27.40
C GLN A 217 -51.67 16.22 -27.47
N PRO A 218 -50.72 15.28 -27.49
CA PRO A 218 -49.32 15.64 -27.59
C PRO A 218 -49.01 16.27 -28.97
N THR A 219 -48.56 17.50 -28.95
CA THR A 219 -48.20 18.26 -30.15
C THR A 219 -46.71 18.44 -30.32
N ARG A 220 -45.94 18.29 -29.24
CA ARG A 220 -44.50 18.50 -29.24
C ARG A 220 -43.81 17.50 -28.31
N ALA A 221 -42.69 16.94 -28.76
CA ALA A 221 -41.77 16.20 -27.93
C ALA A 221 -40.59 17.10 -27.58
N VAL A 222 -40.26 17.20 -26.30
CA VAL A 222 -39.13 17.98 -25.81
C VAL A 222 -38.08 17.01 -25.26
N GLY A 223 -36.90 17.01 -25.85
CA GLY A 223 -35.77 16.27 -25.34
C GLY A 223 -35.18 17.03 -24.14
N GLN A 224 -35.14 16.39 -23.01
CA GLN A 224 -34.49 16.86 -21.79
C GLN A 224 -33.22 16.06 -21.57
N VAL A 225 -32.26 16.67 -20.91
CA VAL A 225 -30.99 16.07 -20.54
C VAL A 225 -30.77 16.31 -19.07
N PHE A 226 -30.56 15.23 -18.34
CA PHE A 226 -30.07 15.25 -16.99
C PHE A 226 -28.61 14.77 -17.02
N GLY A 227 -27.72 15.42 -16.28
CA GLY A 227 -26.29 15.16 -16.31
C GLY A 227 -25.50 16.37 -16.79
N ARG A 228 -24.18 16.19 -16.96
CA ARG A 228 -23.23 17.30 -17.09
C ARG A 228 -22.80 17.64 -18.52
N ASP A 229 -22.92 16.74 -19.48
CA ASP A 229 -22.42 16.98 -20.83
C ASP A 229 -23.53 17.44 -21.81
N PRO A 230 -23.71 18.74 -22.01
CA PRO A 230 -24.70 19.26 -22.96
C PRO A 230 -24.26 19.16 -24.42
N ARG A 231 -23.02 18.66 -24.70
CA ARG A 231 -22.51 18.56 -26.08
C ARG A 231 -23.12 17.34 -26.77
N GLY A 232 -23.33 17.46 -28.08
CA GLY A 232 -23.87 16.36 -28.87
C GLY A 232 -25.36 16.11 -28.67
N LEU A 233 -26.15 17.17 -28.40
CA LEU A 233 -27.60 17.09 -28.27
C LEU A 233 -28.26 17.14 -29.63
N GLY A 234 -29.22 16.27 -29.86
CA GLY A 234 -30.00 16.32 -31.10
C GLY A 234 -30.97 15.15 -31.29
N TRP A 235 -31.95 15.41 -32.13
CA TRP A 235 -32.86 14.38 -32.60
C TRP A 235 -32.26 13.67 -33.81
N ARG A 236 -32.39 12.33 -33.87
CA ARG A 236 -32.04 11.51 -35.04
C ARG A 236 -33.27 10.76 -35.53
N GLY A 237 -33.44 10.72 -36.84
CA GLY A 237 -34.52 10.07 -37.57
C GLY A 237 -34.72 10.72 -38.93
N ARG A 238 -35.51 10.16 -39.83
CA ARG A 238 -35.68 10.69 -41.20
C ARG A 238 -36.08 12.17 -41.29
N TRP A 239 -36.65 12.72 -40.22
CA TRP A 239 -37.06 14.14 -40.11
C TRP A 239 -36.14 15.00 -39.24
N ALA A 240 -35.25 14.38 -38.49
CA ALA A 240 -34.46 15.08 -37.51
C ALA A 240 -33.12 15.63 -38.05
N GLU A 241 -32.73 15.28 -39.28
CA GLU A 241 -31.49 15.78 -39.89
C GLU A 241 -31.50 17.30 -40.09
N SER A 242 -32.68 17.93 -40.17
CA SER A 242 -32.84 19.38 -40.29
C SER A 242 -32.87 20.13 -38.96
N GLU A 243 -32.94 19.45 -37.83
CA GLU A 243 -33.11 20.04 -36.49
C GLU A 243 -31.95 19.78 -35.53
N HIS A 244 -30.75 19.64 -36.03
CA HIS A 244 -29.53 19.52 -35.20
C HIS A 244 -29.44 20.70 -34.22
N GLY A 245 -29.37 20.39 -32.92
CA GLY A 245 -29.30 21.38 -31.84
C GLY A 245 -30.62 21.88 -31.27
N ARG A 246 -31.77 21.54 -31.86
CA ARG A 246 -33.07 21.85 -31.27
C ARG A 246 -33.50 20.78 -30.26
N ARG A 247 -33.93 21.20 -29.07
CA ARG A 247 -34.43 20.32 -28.02
C ARG A 247 -35.87 19.86 -28.24
N SER A 248 -36.60 20.46 -29.16
CA SER A 248 -38.01 20.14 -29.37
C SER A 248 -38.27 19.66 -30.79
N LEU A 249 -39.09 18.60 -30.91
CA LEU A 249 -39.57 18.03 -32.14
C LEU A 249 -41.09 18.28 -32.26
N SER A 250 -41.56 18.82 -33.39
CA SER A 250 -43.00 18.95 -33.67
C SER A 250 -43.59 17.61 -34.06
N LEU A 251 -44.63 17.17 -33.37
CA LEU A 251 -45.30 15.90 -33.64
C LEU A 251 -46.35 15.98 -34.76
N GLN A 252 -46.76 17.19 -35.17
CA GLN A 252 -47.77 17.40 -36.23
C GLN A 252 -47.26 16.99 -37.61
N GLY A 253 -45.95 17.00 -37.84
CA GLY A 253 -45.33 16.57 -39.11
C GLY A 253 -44.47 15.30 -38.96
N ALA A 254 -44.39 14.73 -37.77
CA ALA A 254 -43.54 13.58 -37.51
C ALA A 254 -44.09 12.29 -38.11
N SER A 255 -43.24 11.47 -38.72
CA SER A 255 -43.62 10.17 -39.26
C SER A 255 -44.09 9.23 -38.15
N ARG A 256 -45.29 8.68 -38.29
CA ARG A 256 -45.84 7.69 -37.36
C ARG A 256 -45.30 6.26 -37.60
N GLN A 257 -44.53 6.08 -38.66
CA GLN A 257 -43.90 4.79 -38.99
C GLN A 257 -42.46 4.70 -38.52
N ASP A 258 -41.85 5.84 -38.19
CA ASP A 258 -40.45 5.92 -37.83
C ASP A 258 -40.27 6.06 -36.29
N THR A 259 -39.17 5.51 -35.77
CA THR A 259 -38.72 5.76 -34.41
C THR A 259 -37.77 6.95 -34.40
N HIS A 260 -38.10 7.95 -33.62
CA HIS A 260 -37.26 9.12 -33.40
C HIS A 260 -36.36 8.92 -32.18
N LEU A 261 -35.10 9.26 -32.31
CA LEU A 261 -34.12 9.11 -31.22
C LEU A 261 -33.69 10.51 -30.73
N TRP A 262 -33.87 10.74 -29.46
CA TRP A 262 -33.25 11.86 -28.77
C TRP A 262 -31.91 11.43 -28.22
N ILE A 263 -30.82 12.07 -28.64
CA ILE A 263 -29.44 11.75 -28.22
C ILE A 263 -28.97 12.86 -27.31
N ALA A 264 -28.47 12.48 -26.16
CA ALA A 264 -27.86 13.33 -25.15
C ALA A 264 -26.44 12.87 -24.89
N GLY A 265 -25.45 13.76 -25.07
CA GLY A 265 -24.04 13.46 -24.85
C GLY A 265 -23.29 12.96 -26.09
N MET A 266 -22.00 12.64 -25.91
CA MET A 266 -21.12 12.14 -26.97
C MET A 266 -20.34 10.92 -26.51
N GLY A 267 -20.01 10.06 -27.48
CA GLY A 267 -19.17 8.87 -27.24
C GLY A 267 -19.81 7.86 -26.31
N ALA A 268 -19.02 7.22 -25.47
CA ALA A 268 -19.44 6.16 -24.56
C ALA A 268 -20.36 6.66 -23.41
N LEU A 269 -20.37 7.96 -23.14
CA LEU A 269 -21.21 8.59 -22.11
C LEU A 269 -22.52 9.15 -22.68
N ALA A 270 -22.79 8.93 -23.97
CA ALA A 270 -24.03 9.33 -24.59
C ALA A 270 -25.16 8.38 -24.24
N ASP A 271 -26.34 8.94 -24.08
CA ASP A 271 -27.57 8.20 -23.84
C ASP A 271 -28.64 8.53 -24.89
N THR A 272 -29.60 7.64 -25.06
CA THR A 272 -30.65 7.79 -26.09
C THR A 272 -32.00 7.44 -25.53
N ALA A 273 -32.96 8.34 -25.70
CA ALA A 273 -34.37 8.04 -25.51
C ALA A 273 -35.04 7.85 -26.88
N ARG A 274 -36.04 6.97 -26.91
CA ARG A 274 -36.79 6.64 -28.13
C ARG A 274 -38.19 7.20 -28.03
N LEU A 275 -38.69 7.72 -29.17
CA LEU A 275 -40.04 8.16 -29.36
C LEU A 275 -40.62 7.40 -30.57
N TRP A 276 -41.74 6.73 -30.38
CA TRP A 276 -42.41 5.99 -31.45
C TRP A 276 -43.94 6.09 -31.35
N TRP A 277 -44.61 5.84 -32.43
CA TRP A 277 -46.09 5.78 -32.48
C TRP A 277 -46.56 4.36 -32.29
N ASP A 278 -47.41 4.13 -31.31
CA ASP A 278 -48.00 2.80 -31.06
C ASP A 278 -49.44 2.94 -30.57
N ASN A 279 -50.34 2.09 -31.12
CA ASN A 279 -51.74 2.00 -30.72
C ASN A 279 -52.47 3.35 -30.64
N GLY A 280 -52.16 4.27 -31.57
CA GLY A 280 -52.84 5.57 -31.63
C GLY A 280 -52.26 6.66 -30.71
N GLN A 281 -51.13 6.38 -30.07
CA GLN A 281 -50.49 7.30 -29.14
C GLN A 281 -48.95 7.33 -29.33
N TRP A 282 -48.35 8.45 -28.99
CA TRP A 282 -46.90 8.59 -28.89
C TRP A 282 -46.42 7.94 -27.61
N GLN A 283 -45.45 7.04 -27.73
CA GLN A 283 -44.77 6.36 -26.64
C GLN A 283 -43.32 6.83 -26.53
N THR A 284 -42.81 6.89 -25.31
CA THR A 284 -41.42 7.22 -25.04
C THR A 284 -40.75 6.11 -24.23
N SER A 285 -39.51 5.78 -24.55
CA SER A 285 -38.70 4.95 -23.65
C SER A 285 -38.16 5.77 -22.51
N VAL A 286 -38.13 5.16 -21.33
CA VAL A 286 -37.36 5.69 -20.21
C VAL A 286 -35.96 5.19 -20.36
N SER A 287 -34.98 6.10 -20.35
CA SER A 287 -33.57 5.74 -20.36
C SER A 287 -33.12 5.19 -19.02
N SER A 288 -32.16 4.29 -19.03
CA SER A 288 -31.53 3.79 -17.79
C SER A 288 -30.55 4.78 -17.17
N GLY A 289 -30.22 5.87 -17.87
CA GLY A 289 -29.28 6.88 -17.45
C GLY A 289 -27.82 6.42 -17.47
N SER A 290 -27.04 6.85 -18.45
CA SER A 290 -25.62 6.49 -18.55
C SER A 290 -24.76 7.14 -17.46
N HIS A 291 -25.20 8.28 -16.89
CA HIS A 291 -24.48 8.98 -15.84
C HIS A 291 -24.31 8.15 -14.55
N ARG A 292 -25.25 7.20 -14.28
CA ARG A 292 -25.16 6.28 -13.13
C ARG A 292 -24.19 5.11 -13.36
N GLN A 293 -23.73 4.93 -14.58
CA GLN A 293 -22.82 3.84 -14.96
C GLN A 293 -21.37 4.30 -15.09
N VAL A 294 -21.06 5.52 -14.67
CA VAL A 294 -19.71 6.07 -14.74
C VAL A 294 -19.00 5.91 -13.40
N ALA A 295 -17.83 5.32 -13.46
CA ALA A 295 -16.89 5.22 -12.33
C ALA A 295 -15.54 5.84 -12.70
N ASP A 296 -14.70 6.12 -11.74
CA ASP A 296 -13.32 6.57 -11.97
C ASP A 296 -12.40 5.41 -12.31
N GLY A 297 -12.80 4.21 -11.89
CA GLY A 297 -12.03 3.00 -12.11
C GLY A 297 -12.57 1.83 -11.31
N TYR A 298 -11.72 0.83 -11.17
CA TYR A 298 -11.95 -0.31 -10.29
C TYR A 298 -10.81 -0.40 -9.28
N ASP A 299 -11.17 -0.66 -8.05
CA ASP A 299 -10.26 -1.03 -6.98
C ASP A 299 -10.21 -2.56 -6.87
N VAL A 300 -9.03 -3.14 -6.98
CA VAL A 300 -8.80 -4.58 -6.97
C VAL A 300 -7.93 -4.96 -5.77
N TRP A 301 -8.44 -5.88 -4.95
CA TRP A 301 -7.69 -6.50 -3.85
C TRP A 301 -7.34 -7.93 -4.21
N THR A 302 -6.10 -8.32 -3.97
CA THR A 302 -5.60 -9.68 -4.19
C THR A 302 -5.65 -10.47 -2.89
N THR A 303 -5.64 -11.79 -3.01
CA THR A 303 -5.61 -12.72 -1.85
C THR A 303 -4.31 -12.57 -1.04
N SER A 304 -3.20 -12.29 -1.71
CA SER A 304 -1.90 -12.03 -1.10
C SER A 304 -1.20 -10.89 -1.83
N LEU A 305 -0.38 -10.11 -1.11
CA LEU A 305 0.48 -9.09 -1.70
C LEU A 305 1.53 -9.67 -2.67
N ALA A 306 1.91 -10.92 -2.47
CA ALA A 306 2.83 -11.63 -3.36
C ALA A 306 2.22 -11.86 -4.76
N ASP A 307 0.90 -11.96 -4.85
CA ASP A 307 0.19 -12.23 -6.11
C ASP A 307 -0.03 -10.96 -6.96
N VAL A 308 0.20 -9.77 -6.39
CA VAL A 308 -0.06 -8.49 -7.06
C VAL A 308 0.60 -8.37 -8.45
N PRO A 309 1.87 -8.75 -8.66
CA PRO A 309 2.48 -8.67 -9.99
C PRO A 309 1.82 -9.58 -11.03
N GLU A 310 1.46 -10.80 -10.64
CA GLU A 310 0.83 -11.79 -11.53
C GLU A 310 -0.61 -11.40 -11.86
N VAL A 311 -1.34 -10.91 -10.87
CA VAL A 311 -2.70 -10.39 -11.06
C VAL A 311 -2.67 -9.15 -11.95
N GLN A 312 -1.71 -8.23 -11.80
CA GLN A 312 -1.56 -7.07 -12.67
C GLN A 312 -1.36 -7.49 -14.13
N GLU A 313 -0.52 -8.48 -14.41
CA GLU A 313 -0.31 -8.99 -15.77
C GLU A 313 -1.60 -9.60 -16.36
N SER A 314 -2.34 -10.33 -15.53
CA SER A 314 -3.63 -10.90 -15.93
C SER A 314 -4.69 -9.83 -16.17
N LEU A 315 -4.68 -8.74 -15.39
CA LEU A 315 -5.52 -7.57 -15.61
C LEU A 315 -5.24 -6.91 -16.95
N PHE A 316 -3.96 -6.68 -17.31
CA PHE A 316 -3.60 -6.10 -18.62
C PHE A 316 -4.07 -6.91 -19.81
N ARG A 317 -4.25 -8.22 -19.66
CA ARG A 317 -4.82 -9.09 -20.71
C ARG A 317 -6.36 -9.01 -20.80
N THR A 318 -7.01 -8.53 -19.74
CA THR A 318 -8.47 -8.53 -19.61
C THR A 318 -9.09 -7.15 -19.86
N ILE A 319 -8.39 -6.08 -19.46
CA ILE A 319 -8.87 -4.70 -19.58
C ILE A 319 -8.67 -4.16 -21.02
N PRO A 320 -9.45 -3.16 -21.45
CA PRO A 320 -9.22 -2.44 -22.69
C PRO A 320 -7.83 -1.78 -22.73
N TYR A 321 -7.30 -1.57 -23.95
CA TYR A 321 -5.94 -1.03 -24.16
C TYR A 321 -5.76 0.43 -23.68
N ASP A 322 -6.87 1.17 -23.59
CA ASP A 322 -6.94 2.56 -23.11
C ASP A 322 -7.03 2.67 -21.58
N TRP A 323 -7.01 1.53 -20.88
CA TRP A 323 -6.99 1.49 -19.43
C TRP A 323 -5.61 1.08 -18.91
N SER A 324 -5.30 1.49 -17.70
CA SER A 324 -4.07 1.14 -16.97
C SER A 324 -4.41 0.43 -15.67
N ALA A 325 -3.55 -0.49 -15.27
CA ALA A 325 -3.60 -1.15 -13.98
C ALA A 325 -2.35 -0.75 -13.18
N THR A 326 -2.52 0.09 -12.17
CA THR A 326 -1.42 0.66 -11.39
C THR A 326 -1.41 0.02 -10.00
N ARG A 327 -0.26 -0.52 -9.60
CA ARG A 327 -0.09 -1.13 -8.27
C ARG A 327 0.06 -0.08 -7.18
N VAL A 328 -0.25 -0.44 -5.95
CA VAL A 328 -0.14 0.42 -4.77
C VAL A 328 1.27 0.99 -4.57
N ASP A 329 2.33 0.22 -4.89
CA ASP A 329 3.72 0.68 -4.80
C ASP A 329 4.09 1.72 -5.88
N GLN A 330 3.35 1.75 -6.98
CA GLN A 330 3.47 2.74 -8.05
C GLN A 330 2.61 3.98 -7.79
N GLN A 331 1.54 3.85 -7.01
CA GLN A 331 0.67 4.96 -6.63
C GLN A 331 1.29 5.83 -5.54
N HIS A 332 1.98 5.19 -4.59
CA HIS A 332 2.64 5.84 -3.45
C HIS A 332 4.18 5.63 -3.51
N PRO A 333 4.85 6.07 -4.59
CA PRO A 333 6.27 5.77 -4.82
C PRO A 333 7.18 6.34 -3.72
N GLU A 334 6.81 7.47 -3.13
CA GLU A 334 7.57 8.13 -2.06
C GLU A 334 7.61 7.25 -0.80
N MET A 335 6.45 6.74 -0.38
CA MET A 335 6.34 5.87 0.79
C MET A 335 7.10 4.55 0.58
N PHE A 336 6.89 3.89 -0.57
CA PHE A 336 7.57 2.62 -0.85
C PHE A 336 9.07 2.79 -1.10
N SER A 337 9.53 3.94 -1.63
CA SER A 337 10.96 4.23 -1.75
C SER A 337 11.60 4.46 -0.37
N TRP A 338 10.91 5.17 0.52
CA TRP A 338 11.34 5.34 1.90
C TRP A 338 11.46 4.00 2.65
N LEU A 339 10.47 3.11 2.50
CA LEU A 339 10.54 1.76 3.07
C LEU A 339 11.74 0.97 2.54
N ARG A 340 12.08 1.09 1.24
CA ARG A 340 13.28 0.46 0.66
C ARG A 340 14.59 1.03 1.21
N MET A 341 14.62 2.32 1.54
CA MET A 341 15.80 2.91 2.19
C MET A 341 16.09 2.30 3.56
N LEU A 342 15.08 1.81 4.27
CA LEU A 342 15.27 1.09 5.53
C LEU A 342 16.04 -0.23 5.33
N ASP A 343 15.86 -0.93 4.22
CA ASP A 343 16.65 -2.14 3.89
C ASP A 343 18.14 -1.79 3.76
N LEU A 344 18.47 -0.68 3.09
CA LEU A 344 19.85 -0.23 2.97
C LEU A 344 20.49 0.04 4.35
N ASN A 345 19.73 0.67 5.25
CA ASN A 345 20.21 0.91 6.62
C ASN A 345 20.52 -0.39 7.35
N VAL A 346 19.68 -1.43 7.19
CA VAL A 346 19.93 -2.76 7.76
C VAL A 346 21.20 -3.37 7.18
N GLU A 347 21.40 -3.31 5.86
CA GLU A 347 22.59 -3.84 5.20
C GLU A 347 23.87 -3.18 5.72
N VAL A 348 23.85 -1.85 5.91
CA VAL A 348 24.97 -1.10 6.50
C VAL A 348 25.22 -1.54 7.95
N ILE A 349 24.17 -1.66 8.77
CA ILE A 349 24.30 -2.11 10.17
C ILE A 349 24.89 -3.53 10.22
N VAL A 350 24.35 -4.45 9.41
CA VAL A 350 24.85 -5.83 9.30
C VAL A 350 26.32 -5.84 8.89
N GLY A 351 26.68 -5.08 7.85
CA GLY A 351 28.07 -4.96 7.38
C GLY A 351 29.01 -4.45 8.49
N LEU A 352 28.59 -3.43 9.24
CA LEU A 352 29.34 -2.89 10.35
C LEU A 352 29.49 -3.91 11.50
N MET A 353 28.42 -4.64 11.85
CA MET A 353 28.46 -5.66 12.90
C MET A 353 29.34 -6.85 12.52
N VAL A 354 29.34 -7.27 11.26
CA VAL A 354 30.26 -8.28 10.74
C VAL A 354 31.70 -7.78 10.84
N LEU A 355 31.99 -6.54 10.45
CA LEU A 355 33.31 -5.95 10.55
C LEU A 355 33.82 -5.92 12.00
N ILE A 356 32.98 -5.47 12.93
CA ILE A 356 33.30 -5.45 14.37
C ILE A 356 33.59 -6.86 14.88
N SER A 357 32.77 -7.84 14.46
CA SER A 357 32.95 -9.25 14.84
C SER A 357 34.29 -9.81 14.30
N ILE A 358 34.65 -9.47 13.06
CA ILE A 358 35.94 -9.84 12.46
C ILE A 358 37.09 -9.26 13.27
N VAL A 359 37.06 -7.98 13.60
CA VAL A 359 38.11 -7.29 14.39
C VAL A 359 38.26 -7.93 15.77
N ASN A 360 37.14 -8.14 16.47
CA ASN A 360 37.14 -8.75 17.81
C ASN A 360 37.71 -10.17 17.78
N MET A 361 37.28 -10.99 16.83
CA MET A 361 37.74 -12.36 16.72
C MET A 361 39.21 -12.46 16.27
N THR A 362 39.63 -11.59 15.34
CA THR A 362 41.01 -11.53 14.87
C THR A 362 41.94 -11.16 16.04
N SER A 363 41.57 -10.17 16.84
CA SER A 363 42.30 -9.75 18.04
C SER A 363 42.38 -10.87 19.05
N ALA A 364 41.27 -11.55 19.35
CA ALA A 364 41.26 -12.69 20.27
C ALA A 364 42.12 -13.83 19.80
N LEU A 365 42.03 -14.20 18.52
CA LEU A 365 42.86 -15.26 17.93
C LEU A 365 44.35 -14.91 17.99
N LEU A 366 44.71 -13.65 17.72
CA LEU A 366 46.08 -13.16 17.82
C LEU A 366 46.63 -13.30 19.22
N ILE A 367 45.85 -12.92 20.24
CA ILE A 367 46.26 -13.03 21.65
C ILE A 367 46.44 -14.51 22.03
N ILE A 368 45.50 -15.38 21.69
CA ILE A 368 45.60 -16.82 21.93
C ILE A 368 46.83 -17.39 21.25
N MET A 369 47.15 -16.96 20.05
CA MET A 369 48.30 -17.39 19.28
C MET A 369 49.59 -16.94 19.98
N LEU A 370 49.70 -15.69 20.45
CA LEU A 370 50.83 -15.19 21.17
C LEU A 370 51.07 -15.94 22.49
N GLU A 371 50.03 -16.22 23.25
CA GLU A 371 50.13 -16.99 24.49
C GLU A 371 50.53 -18.45 24.24
N ARG A 372 50.14 -19.05 23.13
CA ARG A 372 50.43 -20.46 22.79
C ARG A 372 51.64 -20.64 21.85
N ARG A 373 52.39 -19.57 21.53
CA ARG A 373 53.50 -19.64 20.59
C ARG A 373 54.57 -20.69 20.94
N ALA A 374 54.87 -20.89 22.26
CA ALA A 374 55.83 -21.90 22.70
C ALA A 374 55.29 -23.32 22.46
N GLN A 375 53.99 -23.56 22.64
CA GLN A 375 53.33 -24.85 22.35
C GLN A 375 53.37 -25.17 20.85
N VAL A 376 53.09 -24.14 20.02
CA VAL A 376 53.15 -24.29 18.54
C VAL A 376 54.60 -24.62 18.07
N GLY A 377 55.58 -23.94 18.66
CA GLY A 377 56.98 -24.26 18.40
C GLY A 377 57.35 -25.69 18.73
N LEU A 378 56.86 -26.20 19.88
CA LEU A 378 57.07 -27.58 20.30
C LEU A 378 56.38 -28.58 19.34
N TRP A 379 55.12 -28.32 18.96
CA TRP A 379 54.39 -29.18 17.99
C TRP A 379 55.11 -29.27 16.64
N LYS A 380 55.63 -28.15 16.15
CA LYS A 380 56.42 -28.11 14.92
C LYS A 380 57.76 -28.84 15.06
N ALA A 381 58.43 -28.73 16.21
CA ALA A 381 59.66 -29.48 16.48
C ALA A 381 59.42 -31.01 16.50
N LEU A 382 58.21 -31.43 16.91
CA LEU A 382 57.73 -32.82 16.86
C LEU A 382 57.18 -33.25 15.50
N GLY A 383 57.30 -32.41 14.45
CA GLY A 383 56.93 -32.75 13.08
C GLY A 383 55.53 -32.35 12.63
N MET A 384 54.82 -31.50 13.42
CA MET A 384 53.51 -31.00 13.02
C MET A 384 53.63 -30.08 11.79
N THR A 385 52.84 -30.34 10.75
CA THR A 385 52.80 -29.54 9.53
C THR A 385 52.11 -28.19 9.72
N ASP A 386 52.48 -27.19 8.90
CA ASP A 386 51.83 -25.86 8.94
C ASP A 386 50.34 -25.92 8.74
N GLN A 387 49.86 -26.78 7.87
CA GLN A 387 48.41 -27.02 7.61
C GLN A 387 47.68 -27.56 8.86
N ALA A 388 48.36 -28.46 9.62
CA ALA A 388 47.81 -29.00 10.84
C ALA A 388 47.67 -27.94 11.93
N VAL A 389 48.67 -27.03 12.03
CA VAL A 389 48.61 -25.87 12.90
C VAL A 389 47.43 -24.94 12.55
N VAL A 390 47.31 -24.56 11.24
CA VAL A 390 46.21 -23.73 10.78
C VAL A 390 44.85 -24.39 11.09
N ARG A 391 44.69 -25.68 10.79
CA ARG A 391 43.47 -26.43 11.07
C ARG A 391 43.10 -26.41 12.56
N THR A 392 44.05 -26.52 13.44
CA THR A 392 43.84 -26.47 14.90
C THR A 392 43.34 -25.09 15.34
N PHE A 393 43.96 -24.01 14.85
CA PHE A 393 43.52 -22.66 15.17
C PHE A 393 42.14 -22.34 14.57
N MET A 394 41.89 -22.75 13.33
CA MET A 394 40.59 -22.60 12.69
C MET A 394 39.48 -23.35 13.44
N TRP A 395 39.77 -24.57 13.95
CA TRP A 395 38.82 -25.31 14.77
C TRP A 395 38.46 -24.56 16.07
N HIS A 396 39.47 -23.95 16.74
CA HIS A 396 39.23 -23.11 17.92
C HIS A 396 38.41 -21.86 17.56
N ALA A 397 38.76 -21.22 16.47
CA ALA A 397 38.02 -20.05 15.97
C ALA A 397 36.57 -20.37 15.66
N THR A 398 36.30 -21.46 14.92
CA THR A 398 34.95 -21.95 14.60
C THR A 398 34.14 -22.23 15.87
N ARG A 399 34.78 -22.85 16.89
CA ARG A 399 34.10 -23.13 18.16
C ARG A 399 33.72 -21.87 18.93
N ILE A 400 34.62 -20.88 19.01
CA ILE A 400 34.36 -19.61 19.69
C ILE A 400 33.29 -18.82 18.96
N LEU A 401 33.39 -18.76 17.62
CA LEU A 401 32.43 -18.10 16.76
C LEU A 401 31.05 -18.75 16.90
N GLY A 402 30.96 -20.10 16.83
CA GLY A 402 29.72 -20.85 16.98
C GLY A 402 29.06 -20.63 18.35
N GLN A 403 29.87 -20.57 19.43
CA GLN A 403 29.35 -20.22 20.76
C GLN A 403 28.82 -18.77 20.79
N GLY A 404 29.52 -17.82 20.17
CA GLY A 404 29.06 -16.44 20.07
C GLY A 404 27.74 -16.33 19.30
N PHE A 405 27.62 -17.02 18.15
CA PHE A 405 26.38 -17.07 17.38
C PHE A 405 25.24 -17.69 18.18
N ALA A 406 25.48 -18.83 18.83
CA ALA A 406 24.45 -19.49 19.65
C ALA A 406 23.94 -18.60 20.78
N VAL A 407 24.83 -17.95 21.51
CA VAL A 407 24.45 -17.02 22.59
C VAL A 407 23.76 -15.78 22.05
N GLY A 408 24.27 -15.22 20.95
CA GLY A 408 23.66 -14.07 20.26
C GLY A 408 22.24 -14.35 19.79
N ASN A 409 22.02 -15.52 19.19
CA ASN A 409 20.68 -16.00 18.80
C ASN A 409 19.73 -16.10 19.99
N VAL A 410 20.17 -16.72 21.10
CA VAL A 410 19.34 -16.86 22.29
C VAL A 410 18.94 -15.49 22.84
N ILE A 411 19.88 -14.54 22.90
CA ILE A 411 19.61 -13.17 23.36
C ILE A 411 18.61 -12.48 22.44
N ALA A 412 18.85 -12.50 21.12
CA ALA A 412 17.99 -11.85 20.14
C ALA A 412 16.57 -12.42 20.16
N LEU A 413 16.44 -13.74 20.08
CA LEU A 413 15.14 -14.40 20.08
C LEU A 413 14.38 -14.17 21.40
N SER A 414 15.06 -14.11 22.53
CA SER A 414 14.45 -13.78 23.82
C SER A 414 13.92 -12.35 23.83
N LEU A 415 14.70 -11.38 23.32
CA LEU A 415 14.26 -9.97 23.23
C LEU A 415 13.12 -9.80 22.26
N ILE A 416 13.15 -10.47 21.11
CA ILE A 416 12.06 -10.47 20.12
C ILE A 416 10.79 -11.05 20.75
N ALA A 417 10.88 -12.18 21.46
CA ALA A 417 9.74 -12.79 22.14
C ALA A 417 9.16 -11.89 23.24
N ILE A 418 10.02 -11.22 24.01
CA ILE A 418 9.61 -10.24 25.01
C ILE A 418 8.86 -9.09 24.35
N GLN A 419 9.44 -8.48 23.30
CA GLN A 419 8.85 -7.35 22.61
C GLN A 419 7.53 -7.71 21.91
N SER A 420 7.44 -8.88 21.28
CA SER A 420 6.22 -9.32 20.58
C SER A 420 5.06 -9.59 21.55
N THR A 421 5.36 -10.08 22.78
CA THR A 421 4.34 -10.44 23.76
C THR A 421 3.90 -9.24 24.61
N TRP A 422 4.86 -8.46 25.09
CA TRP A 422 4.60 -7.40 26.08
C TRP A 422 4.64 -5.99 25.51
N LYS A 423 5.04 -5.82 24.23
CA LYS A 423 5.13 -4.51 23.58
C LYS A 423 5.84 -3.47 24.46
N CYS A 424 6.97 -3.86 25.07
CA CYS A 424 7.69 -3.08 26.08
C CYS A 424 8.17 -1.71 25.61
N VAL A 425 8.40 -1.53 24.30
CA VAL A 425 8.87 -0.29 23.71
C VAL A 425 7.68 0.33 22.95
N PRO A 426 6.94 1.27 23.58
CA PRO A 426 5.88 2.00 22.90
C PRO A 426 6.48 2.99 21.91
N LEU A 427 5.77 3.27 20.83
CA LEU A 427 6.06 4.31 19.85
C LEU A 427 4.90 5.28 19.82
N ASP A 428 5.17 6.49 19.37
CA ASP A 428 4.15 7.49 19.09
C ASP A 428 3.49 7.16 17.75
N PRO A 429 2.19 6.79 17.73
CA PRO A 429 1.49 6.44 16.50
C PRO A 429 1.44 7.59 15.49
N GLU A 430 1.46 8.84 15.94
CA GLU A 430 1.44 10.02 15.05
C GLU A 430 2.75 10.16 14.27
N ALA A 431 3.88 9.74 14.84
CA ALA A 431 5.19 9.84 14.21
C ALA A 431 5.62 8.56 13.46
N TYR A 432 5.20 7.39 13.94
CA TYR A 432 5.71 6.09 13.47
C TYR A 432 4.66 5.18 12.86
N TYR A 433 3.39 5.57 12.81
CA TYR A 433 2.27 4.78 12.27
C TYR A 433 1.96 3.48 13.01
N VAL A 434 2.64 3.20 14.12
CA VAL A 434 2.49 1.99 14.93
C VAL A 434 2.61 2.31 16.42
N ASP A 435 1.83 1.63 17.26
CA ASP A 435 1.75 1.87 18.72
C ASP A 435 2.97 1.36 19.50
N ALA A 436 3.70 0.40 18.95
CA ALA A 436 4.88 -0.20 19.56
C ALA A 436 5.86 -0.69 18.49
N VAL A 437 7.13 -0.84 18.84
CA VAL A 437 8.15 -1.37 17.92
C VAL A 437 7.73 -2.75 17.41
N PRO A 438 7.36 -2.86 16.13
CA PRO A 438 6.99 -4.14 15.56
C PRO A 438 8.22 -5.00 15.33
N VAL A 439 8.09 -6.29 15.54
CA VAL A 439 9.17 -7.27 15.30
C VAL A 439 8.62 -8.43 14.48
N LEU A 440 9.25 -8.69 13.34
CA LEU A 440 8.92 -9.81 12.46
C LEU A 440 10.14 -10.69 12.28
N LEU A 441 9.95 -12.00 12.51
CA LEU A 441 11.02 -12.98 12.35
C LEU A 441 10.87 -13.70 11.01
N ASP A 442 11.66 -13.27 10.02
CA ASP A 442 11.82 -13.99 8.76
C ASP A 442 13.00 -14.98 8.89
N VAL A 443 12.68 -16.22 9.27
CA VAL A 443 13.69 -17.27 9.54
C VAL A 443 14.59 -17.55 8.33
N PRO A 444 14.11 -17.70 7.10
CA PRO A 444 14.96 -17.89 5.92
C PRO A 444 15.95 -16.75 5.70
N ARG A 445 15.50 -15.50 5.78
CA ARG A 445 16.34 -14.31 5.60
C ARG A 445 17.38 -14.18 6.72
N MET A 446 16.97 -14.39 7.96
CA MET A 446 17.84 -14.38 9.13
C MET A 446 18.93 -15.45 9.02
N ALA A 447 18.57 -16.70 8.71
CA ALA A 447 19.53 -17.79 8.53
C ALA A 447 20.52 -17.52 7.40
N GLY A 448 20.06 -16.92 6.29
CA GLY A 448 20.93 -16.51 5.18
C GLY A 448 21.95 -15.47 5.60
N MET A 449 21.53 -14.43 6.32
CA MET A 449 22.42 -13.38 6.85
C MET A 449 23.42 -13.94 7.85
N GLU A 450 22.99 -14.83 8.75
CA GLU A 450 23.88 -15.47 9.73
C GLU A 450 24.93 -16.36 9.06
N LEU A 451 24.54 -17.19 8.10
CA LEU A 451 25.46 -18.04 7.34
C LEU A 451 26.51 -17.21 6.61
N LEU A 452 26.08 -16.10 5.98
CA LEU A 452 26.99 -15.18 5.31
C LEU A 452 27.96 -14.52 6.30
N ALA A 453 27.45 -14.00 7.41
CA ALA A 453 28.27 -13.39 8.45
C ALA A 453 29.26 -14.38 9.06
N PHE A 454 28.80 -15.59 9.36
CA PHE A 454 29.65 -16.67 9.89
C PHE A 454 30.76 -17.05 8.89
N GLY A 455 30.41 -17.21 7.62
CA GLY A 455 31.36 -17.50 6.56
C GLY A 455 32.42 -16.42 6.37
N LEU A 456 32.01 -15.13 6.36
CA LEU A 456 32.92 -13.99 6.26
C LEU A 456 33.89 -13.93 7.45
N CYS A 457 33.38 -14.16 8.66
CA CYS A 457 34.22 -14.22 9.86
C CYS A 457 35.24 -15.36 9.78
N LEU A 458 34.85 -16.55 9.33
CA LEU A 458 35.77 -17.68 9.14
C LEU A 458 36.85 -17.37 8.09
N VAL A 459 36.48 -16.78 6.96
CA VAL A 459 37.45 -16.40 5.91
C VAL A 459 38.45 -15.36 6.44
N ALA A 460 37.97 -14.34 7.17
CA ALA A 460 38.84 -13.32 7.75
C ALA A 460 39.84 -13.90 8.77
N MET A 461 39.44 -14.94 9.50
CA MET A 461 40.31 -15.63 10.46
C MET A 461 41.42 -16.48 9.82
N LEU A 462 41.33 -16.80 8.55
CA LEU A 462 42.40 -17.49 7.85
C LEU A 462 43.71 -16.68 7.86
N LEU A 463 43.62 -15.35 7.78
CA LEU A 463 44.82 -14.49 7.77
C LEU A 463 45.68 -14.65 9.03
N PRO A 464 45.16 -14.46 10.27
CA PRO A 464 45.95 -14.68 11.48
C PRO A 464 46.32 -16.16 11.66
N ALA A 465 45.47 -17.11 11.27
CA ALA A 465 45.80 -18.52 11.35
C ALA A 465 47.00 -18.90 10.44
N LEU A 466 47.03 -18.38 9.22
CA LEU A 466 48.17 -18.56 8.31
C LEU A 466 49.42 -17.91 8.83
N TRP A 467 49.31 -16.74 9.50
CA TRP A 467 50.42 -16.08 10.08
C TRP A 467 51.02 -16.89 11.24
N SER A 468 50.20 -17.58 12.02
CA SER A 468 50.64 -18.49 13.08
C SER A 468 51.45 -19.65 12.58
N ALA A 469 51.16 -20.17 11.40
CA ALA A 469 51.89 -21.27 10.78
C ALA A 469 53.33 -20.90 10.33
N ARG A 470 53.63 -19.62 10.12
CA ARG A 470 54.95 -19.10 9.74
C ARG A 470 55.92 -18.92 10.92
N ILE A 471 55.56 -19.25 12.13
CA ILE A 471 56.41 -19.18 13.31
C ILE A 471 57.55 -20.22 13.19
N ARG A 472 58.82 -19.73 13.22
CA ARG A 472 60.02 -20.62 13.14
C ARG A 472 60.33 -21.23 14.50
N PRO A 473 60.52 -22.54 14.66
CA PRO A 473 60.78 -23.22 15.94
C PRO A 473 62.06 -22.73 16.64
N SER A 474 63.06 -22.36 15.82
CA SER A 474 64.37 -21.92 16.34
C SER A 474 64.35 -20.60 17.16
N ARG A 475 63.37 -19.75 16.93
CA ARG A 475 63.22 -18.49 17.70
C ARG A 475 62.39 -18.62 19.00
N THR A 476 61.53 -19.61 19.07
CA THR A 476 60.62 -19.79 20.21
C THR A 476 61.26 -20.61 21.35
N LEU A 477 62.19 -21.51 21.04
CA LEU A 477 62.91 -22.33 22.04
C LEU A 477 64.06 -21.60 22.71
N ARG A 478 64.51 -20.45 22.20
CA ARG A 478 65.61 -19.62 22.76
C ARG A 478 65.14 -18.58 23.79
N MET A 479 63.81 -18.39 23.97
CA MET A 479 63.21 -17.41 24.85
C MET A 479 62.50 -17.98 26.10
N SER A 480 62.69 -19.28 26.37
CA SER A 480 62.16 -19.95 27.57
C SER A 480 63.26 -20.21 28.60
#